data_5b68a8b04726e3d97066718dd5350551
#
_entry.id   5b68a8b04726e3d97066718dd5350551
#
_cell.length_a   1.000
_cell.length_b   1.000
_cell.length_c   1.000
_cell.angle_alpha   90.00
_cell.angle_beta   90.00
_cell.angle_gamma   90.00
#
_symmetry.space_group_name_H-M   'P 1'
#
loop_
_entity.id
_entity.type
_entity.pdbx_description
1 polymer ?
#
loop_
_entity_poly.entity_id
_entity_poly.type
_entity_poly.pdbx_seq_one_letter_code
_entity_poly.pdbx_strand_id
1 'polypeptide(L)'
;MHYAIPSSVIRTAFSDRNVTIIDSSEGVVVFKRNCSLMGKADALEDAFLKKFQEASPSVVIEEKPRISVKSSLPVDFKRYQLVSVTIPETTLKKNSGSFVATFKVGDKERKLYFAYEMNAKVMVFKAKRNLLNGKILTNDDYESILMSLEGIPTRAVLSEIPQNAMVKTSIKEGQVLADYHFDVKKTLSKKDSIRALFKDGGLVIEVQATLIEDADIGDVVKIKTEQGKILNAKIVSSKEAVILE
;
A
#
# COMPACT_ATOMS: atom_id res chain seq x y z
N MET A 1 30.11 4.67 -7.75
CA MET A 1 31.42 4.14 -7.31
C MET A 1 32.47 4.75 -8.22
N HIS A 2 33.41 5.44 -7.66
CA HIS A 2 34.50 6.07 -8.42
C HIS A 2 35.79 5.32 -8.08
N TYR A 3 36.53 4.94 -9.08
CA TYR A 3 37.87 4.39 -8.93
C TYR A 3 38.86 5.41 -9.47
N ALA A 4 39.78 5.87 -8.65
CA ALA A 4 40.86 6.73 -9.03
C ALA A 4 42.13 5.85 -9.14
N ILE A 5 42.78 5.84 -10.31
CA ILE A 5 44.01 5.11 -10.56
C ILE A 5 45.06 6.12 -10.96
N PRO A 6 46.27 6.10 -10.37
CA PRO A 6 47.38 6.91 -10.86
C PRO A 6 47.66 6.63 -12.35
N SER A 7 47.85 7.68 -13.14
CA SER A 7 48.11 7.52 -14.58
C SER A 7 49.40 6.75 -14.87
N SER A 8 50.35 6.76 -13.93
CA SER A 8 51.56 5.94 -13.98
C SER A 8 51.29 4.44 -14.05
N VAL A 9 50.26 3.96 -13.28
CA VAL A 9 49.85 2.53 -13.29
C VAL A 9 49.31 2.14 -14.66
N ILE A 10 48.55 3.03 -15.30
CA ILE A 10 48.00 2.80 -16.64
C ILE A 10 49.12 2.77 -17.67
N ARG A 11 50.08 3.70 -17.61
CA ARG A 11 51.26 3.70 -18.49
C ARG A 11 52.07 2.41 -18.37
N THR A 12 52.33 1.95 -17.16
CA THR A 12 53.04 0.68 -16.92
C THR A 12 52.31 -0.53 -17.51
N ALA A 13 50.96 -0.55 -17.41
CA ALA A 13 50.16 -1.65 -17.94
C ALA A 13 50.15 -1.73 -19.49
N PHE A 14 50.57 -0.67 -20.17
CA PHE A 14 50.64 -0.60 -21.63
C PHE A 14 52.06 -0.46 -22.17
N SER A 15 53.09 -0.43 -21.31
CA SER A 15 54.51 -0.29 -21.72
C SER A 15 54.97 -1.32 -22.74
N ASP A 16 54.44 -2.54 -22.68
CA ASP A 16 54.83 -3.67 -23.53
C ASP A 16 54.08 -3.77 -24.86
N ARG A 17 53.18 -2.80 -25.16
CA ARG A 17 52.24 -2.89 -26.29
C ARG A 17 52.55 -1.97 -27.46
N ASN A 18 53.73 -1.40 -27.56
CA ASN A 18 54.09 -0.46 -28.65
C ASN A 18 53.07 0.68 -28.88
N VAL A 19 52.45 1.14 -27.81
CA VAL A 19 51.43 2.20 -27.82
C VAL A 19 51.97 3.45 -27.12
N THR A 20 51.96 4.58 -27.80
CA THR A 20 52.29 5.87 -27.17
C THR A 20 51.11 6.38 -26.40
N ILE A 21 51.19 6.48 -25.08
CA ILE A 21 50.12 7.04 -24.22
C ILE A 21 50.44 8.52 -23.99
N ILE A 22 49.58 9.36 -24.50
CA ILE A 22 49.58 10.81 -24.17
C ILE A 22 48.69 11.01 -22.95
N ASP A 23 49.27 11.39 -21.82
CA ASP A 23 48.56 11.64 -20.59
C ASP A 23 48.18 13.13 -20.50
N SER A 24 46.88 13.42 -20.66
CA SER A 24 46.30 14.75 -20.45
C SER A 24 45.65 14.88 -19.10
N SER A 25 45.76 13.90 -18.20
CA SER A 25 45.26 13.93 -16.85
C SER A 25 46.29 14.58 -15.90
N GLU A 26 45.80 15.17 -14.82
CA GLU A 26 46.66 15.73 -13.74
C GLU A 26 47.29 14.62 -12.86
N GLY A 27 47.70 13.49 -13.47
CA GLY A 27 48.34 12.36 -12.78
C GLY A 27 47.38 11.31 -12.23
N VAL A 28 46.04 11.52 -12.32
CA VAL A 28 45.05 10.57 -11.85
C VAL A 28 43.92 10.41 -12.85
N VAL A 29 43.63 9.16 -13.23
CA VAL A 29 42.50 8.81 -14.08
C VAL A 29 41.33 8.34 -13.22
N VAL A 30 40.22 9.03 -13.30
CA VAL A 30 39.01 8.69 -12.55
C VAL A 30 38.06 7.90 -13.45
N PHE A 31 37.88 6.63 -13.14
CA PHE A 31 36.87 5.80 -13.78
C PHE A 31 35.52 6.03 -13.12
N LYS A 32 34.62 6.68 -13.84
CA LYS A 32 33.22 6.78 -13.43
C LYS A 32 32.45 5.63 -14.05
N ARG A 33 31.91 4.74 -13.22
CA ARG A 33 30.99 3.73 -13.72
C ARG A 33 29.68 4.44 -14.10
N ASN A 34 29.43 4.60 -15.37
CA ASN A 34 28.12 5.03 -15.85
C ASN A 34 27.18 3.82 -15.78
N CYS A 35 26.42 3.73 -14.68
CA CYS A 35 25.40 2.70 -14.48
C CYS A 35 24.10 3.14 -15.17
N SER A 36 24.15 3.59 -16.43
CA SER A 36 22.93 3.80 -17.20
C SER A 36 22.22 2.46 -17.34
N LEU A 37 20.88 2.49 -17.23
CA LEU A 37 20.04 1.30 -17.38
C LEU A 37 20.01 0.78 -18.82
N MET A 38 20.98 1.20 -19.65
CA MET A 38 21.22 0.74 -21.02
C MET A 38 19.96 0.75 -21.91
N GLY A 39 19.14 1.80 -21.80
CA GLY A 39 17.89 1.95 -22.55
C GLY A 39 16.68 1.18 -21.99
N LYS A 40 16.79 0.64 -20.78
CA LYS A 40 15.68 -0.07 -20.11
C LYS A 40 15.06 0.73 -18.96
N ALA A 41 15.42 1.99 -18.81
CA ALA A 41 14.89 2.84 -17.75
C ALA A 41 13.37 2.93 -17.82
N ASP A 42 12.83 3.34 -18.97
CA ASP A 42 11.38 3.52 -19.16
C ASP A 42 10.60 2.23 -18.89
N ALA A 43 11.09 1.08 -19.41
CA ALA A 43 10.44 -0.21 -19.20
C ALA A 43 10.42 -0.63 -17.72
N LEU A 44 11.48 -0.33 -16.98
CA LEU A 44 11.56 -0.60 -15.53
C LEU A 44 10.67 0.36 -14.74
N GLU A 45 10.65 1.64 -15.10
CA GLU A 45 9.80 2.66 -14.49
C GLU A 45 8.32 2.33 -14.67
N ASP A 46 7.91 2.01 -15.90
CA ASP A 46 6.52 1.67 -16.21
C ASP A 46 6.08 0.37 -15.51
N ALA A 47 6.93 -0.67 -15.51
CA ALA A 47 6.65 -1.92 -14.81
C ALA A 47 6.59 -1.74 -13.28
N PHE A 48 7.47 -0.90 -12.72
CA PHE A 48 7.46 -0.55 -11.30
C PHE A 48 6.18 0.22 -10.95
N LEU A 49 5.84 1.27 -11.71
CA LEU A 49 4.64 2.08 -11.51
C LEU A 49 3.38 1.22 -11.53
N LYS A 50 3.23 0.39 -12.55
CA LYS A 50 2.10 -0.53 -12.67
C LYS A 50 1.99 -1.41 -11.44
N LYS A 51 3.11 -2.02 -11.03
CA LYS A 51 3.11 -2.93 -9.86
C LYS A 51 2.85 -2.21 -8.55
N PHE A 52 3.36 -0.98 -8.40
CA PHE A 52 3.13 -0.15 -7.22
C PHE A 52 1.66 0.28 -7.12
N GLN A 53 1.04 0.71 -8.22
CA GLN A 53 -0.37 1.11 -8.28
C GLN A 53 -1.32 -0.07 -8.05
N GLU A 54 -1.00 -1.26 -8.58
CA GLU A 54 -1.76 -2.50 -8.28
C GLU A 54 -1.78 -2.80 -6.77
N ALA A 55 -0.64 -2.61 -6.08
CA ALA A 55 -0.51 -2.88 -4.65
C ALA A 55 -1.03 -1.74 -3.76
N SER A 56 -1.11 -0.51 -4.27
CA SER A 56 -1.49 0.69 -3.54
C SER A 56 -2.34 1.63 -4.42
N PRO A 57 -3.60 1.26 -4.71
CA PRO A 57 -4.45 2.00 -5.66
C PRO A 57 -4.77 3.43 -5.23
N SER A 58 -4.76 3.71 -3.93
CA SER A 58 -5.06 5.04 -3.36
C SER A 58 -3.90 6.03 -3.43
N VAL A 59 -2.72 5.57 -3.88
CA VAL A 59 -1.53 6.42 -3.95
C VAL A 59 -1.50 7.19 -5.27
N VAL A 60 -1.29 8.50 -5.17
CA VAL A 60 -1.09 9.40 -6.30
C VAL A 60 0.41 9.63 -6.48
N ILE A 61 0.92 9.30 -7.66
CA ILE A 61 2.32 9.52 -8.03
C ILE A 61 2.37 10.69 -8.99
N GLU A 62 2.99 11.78 -8.57
CA GLU A 62 3.02 13.03 -9.34
C GLU A 62 4.05 13.00 -10.47
N GLU A 63 5.17 12.32 -10.26
CA GLU A 63 6.27 12.23 -11.21
C GLU A 63 6.74 10.79 -11.36
N LYS A 64 7.28 10.45 -12.53
CA LYS A 64 7.88 9.13 -12.73
C LYS A 64 8.98 8.85 -11.70
N PRO A 65 9.06 7.63 -11.15
CA PRO A 65 10.07 7.28 -10.17
C PRO A 65 11.46 7.31 -10.82
N ARG A 66 12.43 7.81 -10.10
CA ARG A 66 13.84 7.69 -10.48
C ARG A 66 14.34 6.31 -10.07
N ILE A 67 14.70 5.49 -11.04
CA ILE A 67 15.25 4.18 -10.78
C ILE A 67 16.77 4.20 -10.91
N SER A 68 17.44 3.64 -9.94
CA SER A 68 18.88 3.47 -9.92
C SER A 68 19.28 2.04 -9.63
N VAL A 69 20.47 1.67 -10.07
CA VAL A 69 21.02 0.32 -9.87
C VAL A 69 21.61 0.22 -8.47
N LYS A 70 21.18 -0.76 -7.70
CA LYS A 70 21.72 -1.00 -6.35
C LYS A 70 22.98 -1.89 -6.37
N SER A 71 23.12 -2.70 -7.42
CA SER A 71 24.24 -3.59 -7.62
C SER A 71 24.85 -3.40 -9.01
N SER A 72 26.03 -4.02 -9.28
CA SER A 72 26.62 -3.96 -10.62
C SER A 72 25.75 -4.68 -11.64
N LEU A 73 25.44 -4.00 -12.76
CA LEU A 73 24.79 -4.65 -13.88
C LEU A 73 25.77 -5.57 -14.61
N PRO A 74 25.29 -6.73 -15.11
CA PRO A 74 26.05 -7.57 -16.01
C PRO A 74 26.49 -6.81 -17.28
N VAL A 75 27.62 -7.18 -17.85
CA VAL A 75 28.17 -6.54 -19.07
C VAL A 75 27.18 -6.68 -20.25
N ASP A 76 26.50 -7.80 -20.33
CA ASP A 76 25.53 -8.16 -21.35
C ASP A 76 24.08 -7.76 -21.02
N PHE A 77 23.85 -6.84 -20.06
CA PHE A 77 22.53 -6.43 -19.60
C PHE A 77 21.59 -5.94 -20.72
N LYS A 78 22.13 -5.45 -21.82
CA LYS A 78 21.35 -5.10 -23.02
C LYS A 78 20.49 -6.25 -23.56
N ARG A 79 20.95 -7.50 -23.39
CA ARG A 79 20.25 -8.71 -23.87
C ARG A 79 19.16 -9.20 -22.93
N TYR A 80 19.10 -8.66 -21.70
CA TYR A 80 18.14 -9.07 -20.69
C TYR A 80 16.75 -8.56 -21.03
N GLN A 81 15.75 -9.40 -20.95
CA GLN A 81 14.34 -9.05 -21.14
C GLN A 81 13.66 -8.99 -19.78
N LEU A 82 12.99 -7.87 -19.48
CA LEU A 82 12.24 -7.72 -18.23
C LEU A 82 11.03 -8.67 -18.26
N VAL A 83 10.91 -9.48 -17.20
CA VAL A 83 9.79 -10.42 -17.00
C VAL A 83 8.82 -9.89 -15.97
N SER A 84 9.31 -9.48 -14.80
CA SER A 84 8.47 -9.02 -13.70
C SER A 84 9.21 -8.11 -12.74
N VAL A 85 8.41 -7.36 -11.97
CA VAL A 85 8.88 -6.52 -10.86
C VAL A 85 8.19 -6.98 -9.57
N THR A 86 8.97 -7.12 -8.51
CA THR A 86 8.48 -7.46 -7.16
C THR A 86 8.88 -6.36 -6.19
N ILE A 87 7.90 -5.76 -5.53
CA ILE A 87 8.09 -4.68 -4.55
C ILE A 87 7.78 -5.26 -3.17
N PRO A 88 8.71 -5.19 -2.19
CA PRO A 88 8.42 -5.63 -0.83
C PRO A 88 7.32 -4.77 -0.19
N GLU A 89 6.40 -5.37 0.55
CA GLU A 89 5.30 -4.65 1.22
C GLU A 89 5.79 -3.53 2.15
N THR A 90 6.93 -3.76 2.81
CA THR A 90 7.55 -2.77 3.70
C THR A 90 7.99 -1.49 2.99
N THR A 91 8.13 -1.51 1.66
CA THR A 91 8.53 -0.36 0.86
C THR A 91 7.34 0.36 0.21
N LEU A 92 6.15 -0.25 0.17
CA LEU A 92 4.94 0.35 -0.40
C LEU A 92 4.44 1.60 0.34
N LYS A 93 4.94 1.85 1.55
CA LYS A 93 4.61 3.02 2.38
C LYS A 93 5.72 4.08 2.39
N LYS A 94 6.64 4.03 1.43
CA LYS A 94 7.81 4.91 1.38
C LYS A 94 8.01 5.53 0.00
N ASN A 95 8.49 6.76 -0.03
CA ASN A 95 8.85 7.45 -1.26
C ASN A 95 10.19 6.95 -1.84
N SER A 96 10.95 6.21 -1.07
CA SER A 96 12.21 5.62 -1.51
C SER A 96 12.38 4.19 -0.97
N GLY A 97 13.04 3.35 -1.72
CA GLY A 97 13.25 1.98 -1.32
C GLY A 97 13.97 1.15 -2.36
N SER A 98 13.80 -0.16 -2.27
CA SER A 98 14.36 -1.09 -3.24
C SER A 98 13.31 -2.10 -3.70
N PHE A 99 13.49 -2.56 -4.93
CA PHE A 99 12.67 -3.60 -5.53
C PHE A 99 13.54 -4.59 -6.30
N VAL A 100 12.96 -5.71 -6.65
CA VAL A 100 13.60 -6.77 -7.44
C VAL A 100 12.94 -6.80 -8.81
N ALA A 101 13.75 -6.78 -9.86
CA ALA A 101 13.29 -7.06 -11.22
C ALA A 101 13.87 -8.41 -11.69
N THR A 102 13.00 -9.25 -12.20
CA THR A 102 13.35 -10.54 -12.80
C THR A 102 13.51 -10.35 -14.30
N PHE A 103 14.62 -10.81 -14.83
CA PHE A 103 14.95 -10.74 -16.24
C PHE A 103 15.20 -12.13 -16.81
N LYS A 104 14.82 -12.33 -18.07
CA LYS A 104 15.14 -13.52 -18.85
C LYS A 104 16.37 -13.26 -19.74
N VAL A 105 17.30 -14.21 -19.74
CA VAL A 105 18.51 -14.22 -20.58
C VAL A 105 18.70 -15.62 -21.14
N GLY A 106 18.40 -15.82 -22.41
CA GLY A 106 18.25 -17.16 -22.98
C GLY A 106 17.17 -17.93 -22.21
N ASP A 107 17.50 -19.11 -21.72
CA ASP A 107 16.56 -19.96 -20.96
C ASP A 107 16.63 -19.75 -19.43
N LYS A 108 17.42 -18.79 -18.97
CA LYS A 108 17.62 -18.56 -17.53
C LYS A 108 16.98 -17.26 -17.07
N GLU A 109 16.44 -17.28 -15.84
CA GLU A 109 16.00 -16.09 -15.15
C GLU A 109 17.07 -15.58 -14.19
N ARG A 110 17.19 -14.24 -14.11
CA ARG A 110 18.09 -13.56 -13.18
C ARG A 110 17.34 -12.44 -12.46
N LYS A 111 17.52 -12.38 -11.14
CA LYS A 111 16.99 -11.32 -10.27
C LYS A 111 18.05 -10.24 -10.07
N LEU A 112 17.68 -8.99 -10.33
CA LEU A 112 18.53 -7.82 -10.11
C LEU A 112 17.81 -6.85 -9.16
N TYR A 113 18.61 -6.14 -8.35
CA TYR A 113 18.12 -5.24 -7.32
C TYR A 113 18.27 -3.79 -7.76
N PHE A 114 17.20 -3.06 -7.64
CA PHE A 114 17.12 -1.63 -7.98
C PHE A 114 16.67 -0.82 -6.77
N ALA A 115 17.07 0.44 -6.74
CA ALA A 115 16.50 1.42 -5.85
C ALA A 115 15.56 2.33 -6.63
N TYR A 116 14.53 2.83 -5.95
CA TYR A 116 13.63 3.83 -6.49
C TYR A 116 13.54 5.04 -5.54
N GLU A 117 13.25 6.18 -6.14
CA GLU A 117 12.92 7.43 -5.49
C GLU A 117 11.76 8.05 -6.24
N MET A 118 10.69 8.47 -5.54
CA MET A 118 9.50 9.05 -6.15
C MET A 118 8.86 10.06 -5.22
N ASN A 119 8.00 10.92 -5.77
CA ASN A 119 7.13 11.79 -5.02
C ASN A 119 5.71 11.23 -5.06
N ALA A 120 5.36 10.46 -4.03
CA ALA A 120 4.08 9.82 -3.92
C ALA A 120 3.31 10.37 -2.72
N LYS A 121 2.02 10.62 -2.93
CA LYS A 121 1.08 11.14 -1.94
C LYS A 121 -0.13 10.22 -1.85
N VAL A 122 -0.80 10.27 -0.73
CA VAL A 122 -2.08 9.57 -0.54
C VAL A 122 -3.08 10.50 0.12
N MET A 123 -4.34 10.31 -0.20
CA MET A 123 -5.43 10.99 0.47
C MET A 123 -5.56 10.47 1.90
N VAL A 124 -5.55 11.38 2.87
CA VAL A 124 -5.82 11.08 4.28
C VAL A 124 -6.86 12.05 4.81
N PHE A 125 -7.50 11.68 5.91
CA PHE A 125 -8.45 12.54 6.60
C PHE A 125 -7.79 13.19 7.81
N LYS A 126 -8.01 14.49 7.99
CA LYS A 126 -7.45 15.30 9.07
C LYS A 126 -8.55 15.99 9.83
N ALA A 127 -8.48 15.98 11.15
CA ALA A 127 -9.46 16.66 12.00
C ALA A 127 -9.39 18.18 11.83
N LYS A 128 -10.54 18.81 11.56
CA LYS A 128 -10.66 20.29 11.47
C LYS A 128 -10.74 20.97 12.84
N ARG A 129 -11.04 20.22 13.89
CA ARG A 129 -11.20 20.69 15.27
C ARG A 129 -10.90 19.57 16.26
N ASN A 130 -10.82 19.92 17.54
CA ASN A 130 -10.67 18.91 18.58
C ASN A 130 -11.93 18.05 18.65
N LEU A 131 -11.76 16.74 18.59
CA LEU A 131 -12.84 15.75 18.66
C LEU A 131 -12.74 15.00 19.98
N LEU A 132 -13.78 15.08 20.78
CA LEU A 132 -13.83 14.44 22.10
C LEU A 132 -14.36 13.01 21.99
N ASN A 133 -13.98 12.18 22.94
CA ASN A 133 -14.52 10.83 23.08
C ASN A 133 -16.07 10.85 23.14
N GLY A 134 -16.69 9.89 22.49
CA GLY A 134 -18.14 9.73 22.39
C GLY A 134 -18.83 10.57 21.30
N LYS A 135 -18.10 11.46 20.63
CA LYS A 135 -18.64 12.24 19.52
C LYS A 135 -18.80 11.36 18.28
N ILE A 136 -19.99 11.41 17.67
CA ILE A 136 -20.23 10.84 16.33
C ILE A 136 -19.64 11.80 15.30
N LEU A 137 -18.83 11.29 14.38
CA LEU A 137 -18.23 12.07 13.31
C LEU A 137 -19.26 12.50 12.27
N THR A 138 -19.10 13.74 11.82
CA THR A 138 -19.80 14.31 10.69
C THR A 138 -18.79 14.83 9.66
N ASN A 139 -19.21 15.06 8.42
CA ASN A 139 -18.35 15.58 7.36
C ASN A 139 -17.72 16.95 7.67
N ASP A 140 -18.31 17.70 8.62
CA ASP A 140 -17.78 18.99 9.07
C ASP A 140 -16.61 18.86 10.04
N ASP A 141 -16.36 17.66 10.57
CA ASP A 141 -15.36 17.42 11.59
C ASP A 141 -13.96 17.15 11.00
N TYR A 142 -13.89 16.84 9.72
CA TYR A 142 -12.63 16.49 9.05
C TYR A 142 -12.56 17.02 7.62
N GLU A 143 -11.38 16.99 7.06
CA GLU A 143 -11.09 17.32 5.67
C GLU A 143 -10.20 16.26 5.05
N SER A 144 -10.29 16.10 3.73
CA SER A 144 -9.40 15.25 2.95
C SER A 144 -8.20 16.06 2.49
N ILE A 145 -7.00 15.58 2.75
CA ILE A 145 -5.77 16.21 2.29
C ILE A 145 -4.85 15.19 1.62
N LEU A 146 -4.05 15.64 0.65
CA LEU A 146 -2.95 14.85 0.09
C LEU A 146 -1.73 14.99 1.00
N MET A 147 -1.20 13.86 1.46
CA MET A 147 -0.03 13.79 2.32
C MET A 147 1.05 12.89 1.73
N SER A 148 2.33 13.24 1.92
CA SER A 148 3.43 12.38 1.49
C SER A 148 3.37 11.02 2.18
N LEU A 149 3.67 9.95 1.43
CA LEU A 149 3.68 8.58 1.95
C LEU A 149 4.54 8.43 3.22
N GLU A 150 5.66 9.13 3.31
CA GLU A 150 6.57 9.04 4.46
C GLU A 150 6.03 9.68 5.74
N GLY A 151 5.05 10.58 5.61
CA GLY A 151 4.44 11.30 6.75
C GLY A 151 3.19 10.65 7.32
N ILE A 152 2.75 9.51 6.78
CA ILE A 152 1.48 8.91 7.14
C ILE A 152 1.60 8.10 8.43
N PRO A 153 0.77 8.37 9.44
CA PRO A 153 0.69 7.55 10.64
C PRO A 153 0.31 6.10 10.31
N THR A 154 0.81 5.18 11.11
CA THR A 154 0.40 3.79 11.03
C THR A 154 -1.11 3.69 11.23
N ARG A 155 -1.80 2.92 10.36
CA ARG A 155 -3.24 2.71 10.41
C ARG A 155 -4.08 3.97 10.14
N ALA A 156 -3.53 4.97 9.43
CA ALA A 156 -4.32 6.09 8.92
C ALA A 156 -5.47 5.59 8.04
N VAL A 157 -6.62 6.22 8.13
CA VAL A 157 -7.77 5.94 7.26
C VAL A 157 -7.48 6.51 5.88
N LEU A 158 -7.40 5.64 4.87
CA LEU A 158 -7.01 5.99 3.49
C LEU A 158 -8.17 5.91 2.48
N SER A 159 -9.28 5.28 2.83
CA SER A 159 -10.42 5.09 1.91
C SER A 159 -11.61 5.93 2.33
N GLU A 160 -12.37 5.43 3.27
CA GLU A 160 -13.60 6.06 3.76
C GLU A 160 -13.64 6.04 5.28
N ILE A 161 -14.23 7.07 5.86
CA ILE A 161 -14.57 7.07 7.27
C ILE A 161 -15.88 6.30 7.41
N PRO A 162 -15.94 5.27 8.27
CA PRO A 162 -17.15 4.49 8.46
C PRO A 162 -18.34 5.37 8.86
N GLN A 163 -19.50 5.06 8.32
CA GLN A 163 -20.74 5.71 8.76
C GLN A 163 -20.95 5.45 10.27
N ASN A 164 -21.43 6.46 10.98
CA ASN A 164 -21.62 6.40 12.43
C ASN A 164 -20.33 6.11 13.24
N ALA A 165 -19.17 6.47 12.69
CA ALA A 165 -17.91 6.38 13.42
C ALA A 165 -18.01 7.26 14.68
N MET A 166 -17.85 6.66 15.83
CA MET A 166 -17.82 7.34 17.12
C MET A 166 -16.39 7.45 17.61
N VAL A 167 -15.97 8.64 18.00
CA VAL A 167 -14.64 8.90 18.52
C VAL A 167 -14.43 8.13 19.83
N LYS A 168 -13.50 7.19 19.82
CA LYS A 168 -13.10 6.38 20.98
C LYS A 168 -11.98 7.03 21.78
N THR A 169 -11.06 7.66 21.06
CA THR A 169 -9.91 8.36 21.65
C THR A 169 -9.91 9.78 21.14
N SER A 170 -9.86 10.77 22.03
CA SER A 170 -9.87 12.19 21.66
C SER A 170 -8.81 12.50 20.62
N ILE A 171 -9.18 13.25 19.59
CA ILE A 171 -8.34 13.61 18.44
C ILE A 171 -8.14 15.13 18.47
N LYS A 172 -6.90 15.56 18.31
CA LYS A 172 -6.59 17.00 18.27
C LYS A 172 -6.85 17.57 16.89
N GLU A 173 -7.18 18.85 16.83
CA GLU A 173 -7.19 19.60 15.58
C GLU A 173 -5.90 19.40 14.82
N GLY A 174 -6.01 19.19 13.50
CA GLY A 174 -4.87 18.94 12.64
C GLY A 174 -4.32 17.51 12.67
N GLN A 175 -4.80 16.64 13.53
CA GLN A 175 -4.35 15.25 13.60
C GLN A 175 -4.95 14.40 12.48
N VAL A 176 -4.14 13.52 11.88
CA VAL A 176 -4.60 12.54 10.89
C VAL A 176 -5.46 11.48 11.58
N LEU A 177 -6.59 11.17 10.96
CA LEU A 177 -7.51 10.18 11.44
C LEU A 177 -6.97 8.76 11.18
N ALA A 178 -7.01 7.91 12.20
CA ALA A 178 -6.60 6.51 12.12
C ALA A 178 -7.75 5.62 12.63
N ASP A 179 -7.78 4.37 12.16
CA ASP A 179 -8.85 3.43 12.46
C ASP A 179 -9.04 3.17 13.96
N TYR A 180 -7.97 3.18 14.75
CA TYR A 180 -8.03 3.01 16.20
C TYR A 180 -8.65 4.20 16.96
N HIS A 181 -8.84 5.34 16.28
CA HIS A 181 -9.52 6.50 16.87
C HIS A 181 -11.04 6.31 17.01
N PHE A 182 -11.59 5.30 16.33
CA PHE A 182 -13.03 5.14 16.20
C PHE A 182 -13.52 3.78 16.65
N ASP A 183 -14.71 3.77 17.20
CA ASP A 183 -15.58 2.60 17.23
C ASP A 183 -16.70 2.85 16.21
N VAL A 184 -17.00 1.84 15.41
CA VAL A 184 -18.18 1.90 14.53
C VAL A 184 -19.37 1.44 15.34
N LYS A 185 -20.28 2.37 15.64
CA LYS A 185 -21.52 2.00 16.32
C LYS A 185 -22.39 1.26 15.30
N LYS A 186 -22.59 -0.01 15.54
CA LYS A 186 -23.50 -0.84 14.75
C LYS A 186 -24.93 -0.31 14.84
N THR A 187 -25.68 -0.48 13.76
CA THR A 187 -27.09 -0.05 13.67
C THR A 187 -27.98 -0.72 14.69
N LEU A 188 -27.64 -1.96 15.03
CA LEU A 188 -28.35 -2.80 15.99
C LEU A 188 -27.36 -3.25 17.06
N SER A 189 -27.81 -3.17 18.31
CA SER A 189 -27.00 -3.57 19.47
C SER A 189 -27.36 -4.98 19.95
N LYS A 190 -26.41 -5.62 20.60
CA LYS A 190 -26.67 -6.86 21.35
C LYS A 190 -27.84 -6.67 22.30
N LYS A 191 -28.77 -7.63 22.30
CA LYS A 191 -30.03 -7.67 23.04
C LYS A 191 -31.18 -6.87 22.40
N ASP A 192 -30.97 -6.21 21.25
CA ASP A 192 -32.10 -5.62 20.53
C ASP A 192 -33.06 -6.72 20.06
N SER A 193 -34.35 -6.45 20.16
CA SER A 193 -35.39 -7.36 19.67
C SER A 193 -35.57 -7.20 18.17
N ILE A 194 -35.68 -8.33 17.47
CA ILE A 194 -35.81 -8.38 16.02
C ILE A 194 -36.83 -9.45 15.62
N ARG A 195 -37.61 -9.20 14.59
CA ARG A 195 -38.47 -10.20 13.95
C ARG A 195 -37.64 -11.05 13.00
N ALA A 196 -37.57 -12.35 13.24
CA ALA A 196 -36.87 -13.27 12.40
C ALA A 196 -37.86 -14.06 11.53
N LEU A 197 -37.67 -14.01 10.22
CA LEU A 197 -38.50 -14.65 9.22
C LEU A 197 -37.80 -15.90 8.72
N PHE A 198 -38.43 -17.04 8.88
CA PHE A 198 -38.05 -18.28 8.20
C PHE A 198 -38.92 -18.44 6.94
N LYS A 199 -38.28 -18.67 5.80
CA LYS A 199 -38.95 -18.83 4.51
C LYS A 199 -38.59 -20.17 3.92
N ASP A 200 -39.61 -21.03 3.71
CA ASP A 200 -39.43 -22.31 3.03
C ASP A 200 -40.60 -22.48 2.03
N GLY A 201 -40.29 -22.42 0.72
CA GLY A 201 -41.28 -22.44 -0.33
C GLY A 201 -42.35 -21.37 -0.18
N GLY A 202 -43.61 -21.78 0.00
CA GLY A 202 -44.75 -20.85 0.24
C GLY A 202 -45.03 -20.56 1.71
N LEU A 203 -44.25 -21.13 2.63
CA LEU A 203 -44.44 -20.96 4.09
C LEU A 203 -43.51 -19.85 4.61
N VAL A 204 -44.09 -18.92 5.37
CA VAL A 204 -43.36 -17.88 6.08
C VAL A 204 -43.72 -17.99 7.59
N ILE A 205 -42.70 -18.27 8.40
CA ILE A 205 -42.84 -18.33 9.86
C ILE A 205 -42.14 -17.10 10.45
N GLU A 206 -42.84 -16.32 11.25
CA GLU A 206 -42.26 -15.21 11.99
C GLU A 206 -42.05 -15.62 13.46
N VAL A 207 -40.87 -15.33 13.97
CA VAL A 207 -40.53 -15.53 15.38
C VAL A 207 -39.86 -14.30 15.97
N GLN A 208 -40.18 -13.98 17.20
CA GLN A 208 -39.44 -12.95 17.96
C GLN A 208 -38.12 -13.50 18.43
N ALA A 209 -37.08 -12.71 18.25
CA ALA A 209 -35.73 -13.08 18.64
C ALA A 209 -34.95 -11.88 19.16
N THR A 210 -33.84 -12.12 19.83
CA THR A 210 -32.91 -11.08 20.30
C THR A 210 -31.54 -11.31 19.69
N LEU A 211 -30.85 -10.23 19.38
CA LEU A 211 -29.48 -10.27 18.90
C LEU A 211 -28.52 -10.73 20.01
N ILE A 212 -27.59 -11.62 19.68
CA ILE A 212 -26.52 -12.08 20.59
C ILE A 212 -25.30 -11.18 20.50
N GLU A 213 -25.15 -10.47 19.40
CA GLU A 213 -24.05 -9.57 19.06
C GLU A 213 -24.55 -8.32 18.32
N ASP A 214 -23.71 -7.27 18.27
CA ASP A 214 -24.03 -6.06 17.53
C ASP A 214 -24.00 -6.32 16.02
N ALA A 215 -24.89 -5.69 15.24
CA ALA A 215 -25.04 -5.97 13.82
C ALA A 215 -25.37 -4.73 12.98
N ASP A 216 -24.98 -4.78 11.72
CA ASP A 216 -25.46 -3.87 10.68
C ASP A 216 -26.43 -4.55 9.72
N ILE A 217 -27.17 -3.75 8.99
CA ILE A 217 -28.04 -4.28 7.91
C ILE A 217 -27.16 -4.96 6.87
N GLY A 218 -27.50 -6.22 6.56
CA GLY A 218 -26.73 -7.09 5.66
C GLY A 218 -25.84 -8.10 6.38
N ASP A 219 -25.52 -7.90 7.65
CA ASP A 219 -24.71 -8.84 8.44
C ASP A 219 -25.45 -10.17 8.66
N VAL A 220 -24.67 -11.24 8.71
CA VAL A 220 -25.15 -12.57 9.17
C VAL A 220 -24.69 -12.75 10.59
N VAL A 221 -25.62 -12.84 11.52
CA VAL A 221 -25.38 -12.88 12.96
C VAL A 221 -26.19 -13.97 13.64
N LYS A 222 -25.80 -14.30 14.86
CA LYS A 222 -26.58 -15.21 15.71
C LYS A 222 -27.68 -14.46 16.42
N ILE A 223 -28.88 -15.03 16.38
CA ILE A 223 -30.06 -14.55 17.10
C ILE A 223 -30.53 -15.61 18.06
N LYS A 224 -31.16 -15.23 19.16
CA LYS A 224 -31.76 -16.11 20.14
C LYS A 224 -33.26 -15.92 20.13
N THR A 225 -34.02 -16.97 19.84
CA THR A 225 -35.47 -16.96 19.89
C THR A 225 -35.97 -16.94 21.34
N GLU A 226 -37.25 -16.56 21.59
CA GLU A 226 -37.88 -16.60 22.90
C GLU A 226 -37.81 -17.98 23.55
N GLN A 227 -37.83 -19.04 22.74
CA GLN A 227 -37.67 -20.43 23.21
C GLN A 227 -36.25 -20.79 23.57
N GLY A 228 -35.28 -19.85 23.42
CA GLY A 228 -33.87 -20.05 23.73
C GLY A 228 -33.03 -20.69 22.64
N LYS A 229 -33.60 -21.00 21.47
CA LYS A 229 -32.87 -21.58 20.33
C LYS A 229 -32.01 -20.49 19.66
N ILE A 230 -30.77 -20.86 19.36
CA ILE A 230 -29.82 -19.98 18.63
C ILE A 230 -29.85 -20.35 17.15
N LEU A 231 -30.06 -19.34 16.30
CA LEU A 231 -30.14 -19.49 14.85
C LEU A 231 -29.24 -18.45 14.17
N ASN A 232 -28.75 -18.76 12.99
CA ASN A 232 -28.08 -17.78 12.13
C ASN A 232 -29.13 -17.03 11.30
N ALA A 233 -29.02 -15.72 11.24
CA ALA A 233 -29.95 -14.89 10.48
C ALA A 233 -29.23 -13.71 9.82
N LYS A 234 -29.66 -13.36 8.62
CA LYS A 234 -29.21 -12.17 7.89
C LYS A 234 -30.11 -11.00 8.25
N ILE A 235 -29.51 -9.91 8.72
CA ILE A 235 -30.23 -8.67 9.02
C ILE A 235 -30.66 -8.00 7.71
N VAL A 236 -31.95 -7.76 7.55
CA VAL A 236 -32.52 -7.09 6.36
C VAL A 236 -32.99 -5.68 6.64
N SER A 237 -33.32 -5.36 7.88
CA SER A 237 -33.65 -4.01 8.32
C SER A 237 -33.36 -3.85 9.82
N SER A 238 -33.56 -2.63 10.36
CA SER A 238 -33.41 -2.40 11.81
C SER A 238 -34.41 -3.19 12.69
N LYS A 239 -35.37 -3.89 12.10
CA LYS A 239 -36.43 -4.63 12.82
C LYS A 239 -36.64 -6.05 12.31
N GLU A 240 -35.99 -6.43 11.22
CA GLU A 240 -36.23 -7.71 10.55
C GLU A 240 -34.95 -8.43 10.16
N ALA A 241 -34.93 -9.75 10.33
CA ALA A 241 -33.89 -10.66 9.89
C ALA A 241 -34.50 -11.84 9.15
N VAL A 242 -33.74 -12.48 8.27
CA VAL A 242 -34.10 -13.73 7.60
C VAL A 242 -33.23 -14.84 8.14
N ILE A 243 -33.86 -15.88 8.68
CA ILE A 243 -33.16 -17.07 9.20
C ILE A 243 -32.53 -17.79 8.03
N LEU A 244 -31.27 -18.18 8.21
CA LEU A 244 -30.52 -19.00 7.26
C LEU A 244 -30.51 -20.47 7.73
N GLU A 245 -30.64 -21.38 6.78
CA GLU A 245 -30.52 -22.83 7.02
C GLU A 245 -29.08 -23.25 7.37
#